data_1fd4c65a084725ba96c8b29f809f0d71
#
_entry.id   1fd4c65a084725ba96c8b29f809f0d71
#
_cell.length_a   1.000
_cell.length_b   1.000
_cell.length_c   1.000
_cell.angle_alpha   90.00
_cell.angle_beta   90.00
_cell.angle_gamma   90.00
#
_symmetry.space_group_name_H-M   'P 1'
#
loop_
_entity.id
_entity.type
_entity.pdbx_description
1 polymer ?
#
loop_
_entity_poly.entity_id
_entity_poly.type
_entity_poly.pdbx_seq_one_letter_code
_entity_poly.pdbx_strand_id
1 'polypeptide(L)'
;MSLRYRQVHLDFHTSGEIPGVGSAFDPAEFRRMLKEAAVDSITCFSVCHHGFSYHPTKVGVMHPGLTFDLLRAQVDAAHAGGIAVPVYLSAGGNDVAALAHPEWREINPPGVSGWGAPDDRTPGFRKLCFNTPYLDYLCRLTAEALERFPDADGLFFDIVLQRQCVCPKCVADMRAAGLDPESEADRRVFSQQVLVNYYERIAETVREHDPKMRIFHNSGHVDPARPELLKYFSHLELESLPTGGWGYDHFPQSAAFARRTGLEFSGMTGKFHGTWGEFGGFKHPDALRYECCAMLAAGARCSVGDQLHPNGKLDRTTYEVIGQAYREVREKEPFCRDAVNLADIGVLSANACGIEGGGDADTGAARILQEGHFLFDFLHPDMEFSGFKLLILPEEFDLKPALAKKLRTFVADGGKVLLTGRTAATSGLDFGAEFDGPGAFSPTYLLPAEAVRPDFLSTPFVVRAGNWRIRVTGGESLGDVYEPYFNREPGHFCSHQHTPNRPEPSGYAAGVICGNAAVLAQPLFAVYTQDGAVALRQFLDKCLRRLLGDAV
;
A
#
# COMPACT_ATOMS: atom_id res chain seq x y z
N MET A 1 19.24 13.66 -9.36
CA MET A 1 19.53 12.35 -10.02
C MET A 1 18.22 11.55 -10.07
N SER A 2 18.01 10.65 -11.07
CA SER A 2 16.88 9.74 -11.09
C SER A 2 17.11 8.58 -10.12
N LEU A 3 16.03 7.85 -9.73
CA LEU A 3 16.13 6.63 -8.95
C LEU A 3 16.97 5.58 -9.68
N ARG A 4 17.76 4.84 -8.92
CA ARG A 4 18.48 3.67 -9.42
C ARG A 4 17.55 2.49 -9.63
N TYR A 5 17.90 1.57 -10.51
CA TYR A 5 17.03 0.45 -10.87
C TYR A 5 17.17 -0.79 -9.97
N ARG A 6 18.30 -0.92 -9.26
CA ARG A 6 18.66 -2.16 -8.54
C ARG A 6 19.16 -1.83 -7.14
N GLN A 7 18.23 -1.38 -6.28
CA GLN A 7 18.50 -1.03 -4.89
C GLN A 7 18.48 -2.27 -3.99
N VAL A 8 19.36 -2.30 -3.02
CA VAL A 8 19.24 -3.18 -1.83
C VAL A 8 18.88 -2.31 -0.63
N HIS A 9 17.85 -2.69 0.11
CA HIS A 9 17.59 -2.13 1.43
C HIS A 9 18.30 -3.02 2.45
N LEU A 10 19.43 -2.54 2.96
CA LEU A 10 20.30 -3.29 3.87
C LEU A 10 19.85 -3.07 5.31
N ASP A 11 18.85 -3.83 5.74
CA ASP A 11 18.28 -3.76 7.07
C ASP A 11 19.31 -4.10 8.15
N PHE A 12 19.39 -3.27 9.22
CA PHE A 12 20.41 -3.42 10.26
C PHE A 12 19.92 -2.94 11.62
N HIS A 13 19.07 -3.73 12.25
CA HIS A 13 18.57 -3.50 13.60
C HIS A 13 19.28 -4.40 14.62
N THR A 14 20.35 -3.88 15.23
CA THR A 14 21.22 -4.68 16.10
C THR A 14 21.03 -4.28 17.57
N SER A 15 20.71 -5.25 18.42
CA SER A 15 20.60 -5.06 19.86
C SER A 15 21.96 -4.67 20.47
N GLY A 16 21.94 -3.77 21.48
CA GLY A 16 23.11 -3.39 22.24
C GLY A 16 23.81 -4.53 23.01
N GLU A 17 23.14 -5.67 23.16
CA GLU A 17 23.66 -6.89 23.77
C GLU A 17 24.60 -7.70 22.84
N ILE A 18 24.60 -7.38 21.53
CA ILE A 18 25.42 -8.10 20.53
C ILE A 18 26.81 -7.46 20.47
N PRO A 19 27.88 -8.20 20.80
CA PRO A 19 29.24 -7.71 20.74
C PRO A 19 29.81 -7.75 19.33
N GLY A 20 30.85 -6.95 19.07
CA GLY A 20 31.64 -7.03 17.83
C GLY A 20 30.86 -6.64 16.57
N VAL A 21 29.92 -5.72 16.68
CA VAL A 21 29.17 -5.19 15.54
C VAL A 21 30.14 -4.58 14.53
N GLY A 22 29.98 -4.98 13.26
CA GLY A 22 30.86 -4.53 12.17
C GLY A 22 32.26 -5.16 12.16
N SER A 23 32.61 -6.06 13.09
CA SER A 23 33.97 -6.59 13.25
C SER A 23 34.52 -7.37 12.05
N ALA A 24 33.65 -7.87 11.18
CA ALA A 24 34.04 -8.59 9.95
C ALA A 24 33.72 -7.77 8.68
N PHE A 25 33.45 -6.47 8.82
CA PHE A 25 33.26 -5.60 7.66
C PHE A 25 34.56 -5.41 6.90
N ASP A 26 34.57 -5.75 5.62
CA ASP A 26 35.67 -5.50 4.68
C ASP A 26 35.16 -4.64 3.51
N PRO A 27 35.65 -3.40 3.35
CA PRO A 27 35.17 -2.49 2.30
C PRO A 27 35.39 -3.03 0.88
N ALA A 28 36.45 -3.79 0.65
CA ALA A 28 36.78 -4.35 -0.66
C ALA A 28 35.83 -5.53 -1.00
N GLU A 29 35.60 -6.41 -0.03
CA GLU A 29 34.63 -7.51 -0.17
C GLU A 29 33.20 -6.98 -0.33
N PHE A 30 32.79 -6.03 0.49
CA PHE A 30 31.47 -5.36 0.42
C PHE A 30 31.21 -4.81 -0.99
N ARG A 31 32.11 -3.95 -1.48
CA ARG A 31 32.03 -3.39 -2.84
C ARG A 31 32.01 -4.46 -3.92
N ARG A 32 32.87 -5.48 -3.81
CA ARG A 32 32.97 -6.57 -4.80
C ARG A 32 31.66 -7.33 -4.89
N MET A 33 31.08 -7.76 -3.76
CA MET A 33 29.83 -8.52 -3.72
C MET A 33 28.66 -7.74 -4.30
N LEU A 34 28.52 -6.45 -3.97
CA LEU A 34 27.48 -5.59 -4.54
C LEU A 34 27.61 -5.47 -6.07
N LYS A 35 28.82 -5.32 -6.59
CA LYS A 35 29.06 -5.24 -8.04
C LYS A 35 28.77 -6.56 -8.76
N GLU A 36 29.17 -7.69 -8.18
CA GLU A 36 28.89 -9.03 -8.71
C GLU A 36 27.38 -9.30 -8.76
N ALA A 37 26.64 -8.82 -7.76
CA ALA A 37 25.18 -8.86 -7.72
C ALA A 37 24.48 -7.80 -8.57
N ALA A 38 25.22 -6.99 -9.33
CA ALA A 38 24.71 -5.91 -10.18
C ALA A 38 23.91 -4.82 -9.41
N VAL A 39 24.16 -4.63 -8.11
CA VAL A 39 23.55 -3.58 -7.29
C VAL A 39 24.07 -2.20 -7.74
N ASP A 40 23.19 -1.21 -7.83
CA ASP A 40 23.53 0.18 -8.17
C ASP A 40 23.09 1.22 -7.13
N SER A 41 22.37 0.77 -6.07
CA SER A 41 22.01 1.55 -4.89
C SER A 41 21.91 0.65 -3.67
N ILE A 42 22.30 1.13 -2.48
CA ILE A 42 22.16 0.39 -1.23
C ILE A 42 21.82 1.32 -0.09
N THR A 43 20.71 1.10 0.61
CA THR A 43 20.33 1.86 1.80
C THR A 43 21.13 1.37 2.99
N CYS A 44 21.89 2.27 3.65
CA CYS A 44 22.68 1.97 4.85
C CYS A 44 22.18 2.77 6.05
N PHE A 45 22.34 2.23 7.26
CA PHE A 45 21.71 2.74 8.48
C PHE A 45 22.56 3.77 9.22
N SER A 46 21.96 4.94 9.50
CA SER A 46 22.46 5.89 10.50
C SER A 46 21.96 5.51 11.89
N VAL A 47 20.62 5.42 12.07
CA VAL A 47 19.98 5.09 13.35
C VAL A 47 18.96 3.99 13.16
N CYS A 48 19.06 2.90 13.91
CA CYS A 48 18.13 1.76 13.85
C CYS A 48 16.97 1.88 14.84
N HIS A 49 16.03 0.92 14.83
CA HIS A 49 14.88 0.88 15.75
C HIS A 49 15.27 0.71 17.23
N HIS A 50 16.40 0.09 17.52
CA HIS A 50 16.93 0.09 18.90
C HIS A 50 17.39 1.48 19.37
N GLY A 51 17.52 2.46 18.45
CA GLY A 51 17.97 3.82 18.74
C GLY A 51 19.48 4.00 18.73
N PHE A 52 20.24 2.99 18.31
CA PHE A 52 21.69 3.09 18.18
C PHE A 52 22.10 3.66 16.82
N SER A 53 23.11 4.54 16.84
CA SER A 53 23.79 5.04 15.65
C SER A 53 24.94 4.12 15.26
N TYR A 54 25.12 3.89 13.97
CA TYR A 54 26.24 3.12 13.43
C TYR A 54 27.42 4.00 12.96
N HIS A 55 27.52 5.18 13.57
CA HIS A 55 28.60 6.16 13.43
C HIS A 55 28.79 6.92 14.76
N PRO A 56 29.92 7.58 14.98
CA PRO A 56 30.09 8.49 16.12
C PRO A 56 29.00 9.58 16.10
N THR A 57 28.39 9.87 17.23
CA THR A 57 27.27 10.81 17.35
C THR A 57 27.43 11.72 18.56
N LYS A 58 26.93 12.96 18.46
CA LYS A 58 26.82 13.93 19.55
C LYS A 58 25.40 14.05 20.05
N VAL A 59 24.42 13.61 19.25
CA VAL A 59 22.99 13.73 19.53
C VAL A 59 22.41 12.42 20.04
N GLY A 60 22.72 11.31 19.37
CA GLY A 60 22.23 9.97 19.66
C GLY A 60 23.14 9.17 20.58
N VAL A 61 23.04 7.85 20.48
CA VAL A 61 23.88 6.88 21.19
C VAL A 61 24.51 5.95 20.17
N MET A 62 25.83 5.95 20.06
CA MET A 62 26.54 4.99 19.21
C MET A 62 26.37 3.58 19.75
N HIS A 63 26.25 2.60 18.87
CA HIS A 63 26.08 1.19 19.25
C HIS A 63 27.27 0.72 20.13
N PRO A 64 27.02 0.16 21.32
CA PRO A 64 28.09 -0.15 22.29
C PRO A 64 29.07 -1.22 21.79
N GLY A 65 28.64 -2.11 20.88
CA GLY A 65 29.49 -3.13 20.25
C GLY A 65 30.27 -2.65 19.01
N LEU A 66 30.14 -1.37 18.64
CA LEU A 66 30.78 -0.79 17.45
C LEU A 66 31.99 0.07 17.84
N THR A 67 33.14 -0.12 17.21
CA THR A 67 34.40 0.57 17.54
C THR A 67 34.87 1.55 16.48
N PHE A 68 34.16 1.72 15.37
CA PHE A 68 34.53 2.60 14.26
C PHE A 68 33.27 3.16 13.57
N ASP A 69 33.43 4.06 12.62
CA ASP A 69 32.35 4.62 11.82
C ASP A 69 31.97 3.65 10.69
N LEU A 70 31.05 2.72 10.98
CA LEU A 70 30.62 1.70 10.03
C LEU A 70 29.86 2.33 8.85
N LEU A 71 28.96 3.29 9.11
CA LEU A 71 28.19 3.93 8.04
C LEU A 71 29.12 4.66 7.06
N ARG A 72 30.11 5.41 7.55
CA ARG A 72 31.11 6.07 6.67
C ARG A 72 31.86 5.06 5.82
N ALA A 73 32.29 3.95 6.43
CA ALA A 73 33.01 2.90 5.72
C ALA A 73 32.15 2.22 4.63
N GLN A 74 30.83 2.03 4.89
CA GLN A 74 29.88 1.51 3.90
C GLN A 74 29.65 2.49 2.76
N VAL A 75 29.44 3.79 3.06
CA VAL A 75 29.27 4.86 2.05
C VAL A 75 30.50 4.95 1.15
N ASP A 76 31.70 5.03 1.73
CA ASP A 76 32.95 5.13 0.96
C ASP A 76 33.16 3.91 0.05
N ALA A 77 32.89 2.71 0.57
CA ALA A 77 33.04 1.47 -0.19
C ALA A 77 32.05 1.38 -1.36
N ALA A 78 30.79 1.77 -1.14
CA ALA A 78 29.76 1.77 -2.16
C ALA A 78 30.02 2.85 -3.23
N HIS A 79 30.32 4.07 -2.84
CA HIS A 79 30.63 5.17 -3.75
C HIS A 79 31.86 4.87 -4.61
N ALA A 80 32.90 4.25 -4.05
CA ALA A 80 34.05 3.77 -4.82
C ALA A 80 33.67 2.70 -5.88
N GLY A 81 32.50 2.09 -5.76
CA GLY A 81 31.91 1.18 -6.74
C GLY A 81 30.93 1.85 -7.71
N GLY A 82 30.63 3.13 -7.57
CA GLY A 82 29.59 3.85 -8.31
C GLY A 82 28.16 3.51 -7.87
N ILE A 83 28.02 3.01 -6.64
CA ILE A 83 26.74 2.57 -6.03
C ILE A 83 26.26 3.71 -5.13
N ALA A 84 25.01 4.16 -5.35
CA ALA A 84 24.39 5.21 -4.54
C ALA A 84 24.04 4.70 -3.13
N VAL A 85 24.08 5.61 -2.13
CA VAL A 85 23.78 5.26 -0.73
C VAL A 85 22.75 6.23 -0.14
N PRO A 86 21.45 5.90 -0.19
CA PRO A 86 20.48 6.51 0.71
C PRO A 86 20.79 6.13 2.17
N VAL A 87 20.60 7.08 3.09
CA VAL A 87 20.86 6.88 4.53
C VAL A 87 19.53 6.68 5.24
N TYR A 88 19.43 5.59 6.00
CA TYR A 88 18.25 5.22 6.77
C TYR A 88 18.26 5.85 8.17
N LEU A 89 17.09 6.36 8.59
CA LEU A 89 16.80 6.79 9.95
C LEU A 89 15.48 6.17 10.43
N SER A 90 15.54 5.49 11.57
CA SER A 90 14.33 5.07 12.27
C SER A 90 13.59 6.30 12.80
N ALA A 91 12.46 6.65 12.19
CA ALA A 91 11.67 7.81 12.63
C ALA A 91 10.72 7.45 13.78
N GLY A 92 9.97 6.35 13.63
CA GLY A 92 8.94 6.00 14.61
C GLY A 92 9.40 5.12 15.76
N GLY A 93 10.46 4.34 15.59
CA GLY A 93 11.02 3.43 16.60
C GLY A 93 12.35 3.92 17.15
N ASN A 94 12.50 3.96 18.49
CA ASN A 94 13.79 4.26 19.12
C ASN A 94 13.76 3.80 20.58
N ASP A 95 14.23 2.58 20.84
CA ASP A 95 14.19 2.00 22.19
C ASP A 95 15.04 2.76 23.19
N VAL A 96 16.23 3.26 22.78
CA VAL A 96 17.10 4.06 23.67
C VAL A 96 16.34 5.30 24.15
N ALA A 97 15.71 6.04 23.24
CA ALA A 97 14.94 7.22 23.60
C ALA A 97 13.68 6.85 24.41
N ALA A 98 12.98 5.77 24.06
CA ALA A 98 11.79 5.30 24.76
C ALA A 98 12.07 4.85 26.21
N LEU A 99 13.26 4.34 26.49
CA LEU A 99 13.69 3.94 27.83
C LEU A 99 14.18 5.15 28.65
N ALA A 100 14.87 6.09 28.01
CA ALA A 100 15.32 7.33 28.65
C ALA A 100 14.15 8.30 28.93
N HIS A 101 13.14 8.30 28.06
CA HIS A 101 11.99 9.20 28.07
C HIS A 101 10.68 8.41 27.87
N PRO A 102 10.21 7.67 28.90
CA PRO A 102 8.95 6.91 28.79
C PRO A 102 7.74 7.76 28.42
N GLU A 103 7.75 9.05 28.76
CA GLU A 103 6.72 10.02 28.43
C GLU A 103 6.64 10.38 26.93
N TRP A 104 7.64 9.98 26.14
CA TRP A 104 7.62 10.17 24.69
C TRP A 104 6.96 9.02 23.94
N ARG A 105 6.63 7.92 24.60
CA ARG A 105 6.01 6.74 23.97
C ARG A 105 4.63 7.06 23.42
N GLU A 106 4.31 6.45 22.28
CA GLU A 106 2.95 6.40 21.77
C GLU A 106 2.12 5.47 22.68
N ILE A 107 0.98 5.95 23.15
CA ILE A 107 0.04 5.19 23.97
C ILE A 107 -1.28 5.15 23.22
N ASN A 108 -1.70 3.97 22.74
CA ASN A 108 -2.95 3.80 22.02
C ASN A 108 -4.09 3.37 22.97
N PRO A 109 -5.34 3.78 22.70
CA PRO A 109 -6.50 3.29 23.43
C PRO A 109 -6.67 1.78 23.29
N PRO A 110 -7.37 1.10 24.22
CA PRO A 110 -7.71 -0.30 24.08
C PRO A 110 -8.41 -0.59 22.74
N GLY A 111 -8.00 -1.66 22.06
CA GLY A 111 -8.54 -2.05 20.76
C GLY A 111 -7.89 -1.36 19.55
N VAL A 112 -7.06 -0.36 19.74
CA VAL A 112 -6.28 0.27 18.68
C VAL A 112 -4.89 -0.38 18.63
N SER A 113 -4.61 -1.17 17.60
CA SER A 113 -3.29 -1.74 17.38
C SER A 113 -2.31 -0.67 16.91
N GLY A 114 -1.07 -0.74 17.40
CA GLY A 114 0.06 0.08 16.98
C GLY A 114 1.13 -0.75 16.29
N TRP A 115 2.18 -0.08 15.83
CA TRP A 115 3.42 -0.74 15.43
C TRP A 115 4.30 -1.00 16.67
N GLY A 116 5.01 -2.12 16.66
CA GLY A 116 5.93 -2.49 17.75
C GLY A 116 5.27 -3.27 18.87
N ALA A 117 5.97 -3.36 20.01
CA ALA A 117 5.49 -4.08 21.18
C ALA A 117 4.31 -3.35 21.83
N PRO A 118 3.21 -4.04 22.14
CA PRO A 118 2.04 -3.43 22.77
C PRO A 118 2.29 -3.06 24.25
N ASP A 119 3.24 -3.71 24.89
CA ASP A 119 3.64 -3.49 26.28
C ASP A 119 5.10 -3.86 26.55
N ASP A 120 5.59 -3.60 27.79
CA ASP A 120 6.99 -3.88 28.16
C ASP A 120 7.28 -5.38 28.41
N ARG A 121 6.28 -6.27 28.31
CA ARG A 121 6.43 -7.72 28.49
C ARG A 121 6.52 -8.46 27.15
N THR A 122 6.16 -7.79 26.07
CA THR A 122 6.19 -8.35 24.71
C THR A 122 7.51 -7.94 24.02
N PRO A 123 8.30 -8.90 23.51
CA PRO A 123 9.47 -8.57 22.70
C PRO A 123 9.08 -7.76 21.46
N GLY A 124 9.77 -6.65 21.22
CA GLY A 124 9.55 -5.78 20.06
C GLY A 124 9.99 -4.35 20.34
N PHE A 125 10.03 -3.56 19.29
CA PHE A 125 10.43 -2.16 19.36
C PHE A 125 9.33 -1.28 19.96
N ARG A 126 9.71 -0.14 20.52
CA ARG A 126 8.81 0.85 21.12
C ARG A 126 8.56 2.00 20.15
N LYS A 127 7.27 2.27 19.90
CA LYS A 127 6.83 3.41 19.09
C LYS A 127 6.89 4.70 19.90
N LEU A 128 7.43 5.76 19.30
CA LEU A 128 7.47 7.11 19.89
C LEU A 128 6.39 8.00 19.25
N CYS A 129 5.82 8.89 20.06
CA CYS A 129 4.80 9.83 19.63
C CYS A 129 5.44 11.11 19.06
N PHE A 130 5.10 11.46 17.84
CA PHE A 130 5.62 12.65 17.17
C PHE A 130 5.08 13.98 17.77
N ASN A 131 4.06 13.93 18.63
CA ASN A 131 3.58 15.12 19.35
C ASN A 131 4.35 15.43 20.64
N THR A 132 5.43 14.72 20.92
CA THR A 132 6.27 14.92 22.11
C THR A 132 7.61 15.55 21.71
N PRO A 133 8.48 15.97 22.67
CA PRO A 133 9.82 16.45 22.38
C PRO A 133 10.71 15.46 21.60
N TYR A 134 10.25 14.22 21.42
CA TYR A 134 10.90 13.25 20.55
C TYR A 134 11.07 13.78 19.11
N LEU A 135 10.10 14.52 18.57
CA LEU A 135 10.22 15.08 17.22
C LEU A 135 11.40 16.04 17.10
N ASP A 136 11.66 16.86 18.12
CA ASP A 136 12.83 17.75 18.15
C ASP A 136 14.14 16.94 18.23
N TYR A 137 14.13 15.85 18.98
CA TYR A 137 15.27 14.93 19.02
C TYR A 137 15.53 14.27 17.67
N LEU A 138 14.48 13.82 16.98
CA LEU A 138 14.58 13.23 15.63
C LEU A 138 15.10 14.26 14.60
N CYS A 139 14.62 15.50 14.64
CA CYS A 139 15.14 16.58 13.79
C CYS A 139 16.65 16.79 14.00
N ARG A 140 17.12 16.77 15.25
CA ARG A 140 18.56 16.89 15.55
C ARG A 140 19.37 15.69 15.04
N LEU A 141 18.83 14.45 15.18
CA LEU A 141 19.47 13.25 14.60
C LEU A 141 19.57 13.35 13.07
N THR A 142 18.51 13.87 12.43
CA THR A 142 18.48 14.09 10.98
C THR A 142 19.52 15.13 10.56
N ALA A 143 19.59 16.26 11.25
CA ALA A 143 20.58 17.30 10.98
C ALA A 143 22.02 16.77 11.14
N GLU A 144 22.30 16.04 12.23
CA GLU A 144 23.62 15.42 12.44
C GLU A 144 23.98 14.41 11.34
N ALA A 145 23.01 13.60 10.88
CA ALA A 145 23.23 12.66 9.78
C ALA A 145 23.62 13.40 8.48
N LEU A 146 22.94 14.50 8.16
CA LEU A 146 23.23 15.33 6.99
C LEU A 146 24.58 16.05 7.09
N GLU A 147 24.94 16.56 8.28
CA GLU A 147 26.25 17.18 8.52
C GLU A 147 27.40 16.17 8.35
N ARG A 148 27.21 14.94 8.80
CA ARG A 148 28.23 13.89 8.74
C ARG A 148 28.35 13.21 7.38
N PHE A 149 27.23 13.11 6.67
CA PHE A 149 27.13 12.42 5.37
C PHE A 149 26.54 13.36 4.31
N PRO A 150 27.22 14.49 4.01
CA PRO A 150 26.74 15.45 3.01
C PRO A 150 26.75 14.88 1.59
N ASP A 151 27.41 13.75 1.40
CA ASP A 151 27.50 12.97 0.17
C ASP A 151 26.45 11.82 0.11
N ALA A 152 25.52 11.73 1.06
CA ALA A 152 24.42 10.78 0.99
C ALA A 152 23.53 11.04 -0.24
N ASP A 153 23.07 9.98 -0.90
CA ASP A 153 22.24 10.07 -2.13
C ASP A 153 20.74 10.22 -1.83
N GLY A 154 20.34 10.21 -0.58
CA GLY A 154 18.98 10.39 -0.10
C GLY A 154 18.82 10.04 1.38
N LEU A 155 17.61 10.27 1.91
CA LEU A 155 17.21 9.87 3.26
C LEU A 155 15.98 8.97 3.19
N PHE A 156 16.01 7.91 3.97
CA PHE A 156 14.91 6.98 4.16
C PHE A 156 14.47 7.03 5.62
N PHE A 157 13.29 7.58 5.88
CA PHE A 157 12.67 7.61 7.22
C PHE A 157 11.70 6.46 7.38
N ASP A 158 11.83 5.69 8.45
CA ASP A 158 11.04 4.49 8.65
C ASP A 158 10.08 4.58 9.83
N ILE A 159 8.98 3.83 9.75
CA ILE A 159 7.88 3.79 10.70
C ILE A 159 7.26 5.18 10.90
N VAL A 160 6.95 5.83 9.78
CA VAL A 160 6.28 7.13 9.75
C VAL A 160 4.78 6.94 9.93
N LEU A 161 4.39 6.61 11.15
CA LEU A 161 3.02 6.35 11.57
C LEU A 161 2.70 7.16 12.84
N GLN A 162 1.49 7.67 12.94
CA GLN A 162 0.94 8.24 14.17
C GLN A 162 -0.47 7.67 14.33
N ARG A 163 -0.64 6.80 15.33
CA ARG A 163 -1.95 6.21 15.64
C ARG A 163 -2.76 7.15 16.55
N GLN A 164 -3.87 6.71 17.07
CA GLN A 164 -4.78 7.47 17.93
C GLN A 164 -4.19 7.69 19.34
N CYS A 165 -3.00 8.27 19.44
CA CYS A 165 -2.24 8.38 20.67
C CYS A 165 -2.96 9.20 21.74
N VAL A 166 -3.04 8.62 22.95
CA VAL A 166 -3.59 9.23 24.17
C VAL A 166 -2.52 9.43 25.25
N CYS A 167 -1.25 9.61 24.88
CA CYS A 167 -0.24 10.00 25.85
C CYS A 167 -0.62 11.36 26.49
N PRO A 168 -0.10 11.68 27.68
CA PRO A 168 -0.49 12.91 28.40
C PRO A 168 -0.38 14.19 27.55
N LYS A 169 0.63 14.29 26.69
CA LYS A 169 0.80 15.42 25.78
C LYS A 169 -0.30 15.50 24.74
N CYS A 170 -0.63 14.36 24.08
CA CYS A 170 -1.71 14.32 23.09
C CYS A 170 -3.07 14.66 23.71
N VAL A 171 -3.37 14.13 24.90
CA VAL A 171 -4.62 14.45 25.60
C VAL A 171 -4.72 15.93 25.93
N ALA A 172 -3.63 16.54 26.42
CA ALA A 172 -3.61 17.97 26.73
C ALA A 172 -3.83 18.83 25.48
N ASP A 173 -3.15 18.51 24.37
CA ASP A 173 -3.22 19.28 23.14
C ASP A 173 -4.58 19.10 22.43
N MET A 174 -5.16 17.91 22.42
CA MET A 174 -6.52 17.67 21.93
C MET A 174 -7.53 18.56 22.66
N ARG A 175 -7.49 18.57 24.01
CA ARG A 175 -8.38 19.43 24.82
C ARG A 175 -8.17 20.92 24.54
N ALA A 176 -6.93 21.34 24.39
CA ALA A 176 -6.61 22.72 24.04
C ALA A 176 -7.13 23.12 22.64
N ALA A 177 -7.19 22.16 21.72
CA ALA A 177 -7.75 22.32 20.36
C ALA A 177 -9.29 22.15 20.33
N GLY A 178 -9.95 21.91 21.45
CA GLY A 178 -11.41 21.69 21.50
C GLY A 178 -11.85 20.30 21.01
N LEU A 179 -10.91 19.33 20.93
CA LEU A 179 -11.18 17.95 20.56
C LEU A 179 -11.35 17.08 21.82
N ASP A 180 -12.22 16.06 21.73
CA ASP A 180 -12.47 15.11 22.80
C ASP A 180 -11.53 13.89 22.71
N PRO A 181 -10.61 13.67 23.68
CA PRO A 181 -9.74 12.51 23.68
C PRO A 181 -10.46 11.16 23.78
N GLU A 182 -11.71 11.13 24.23
CA GLU A 182 -12.52 9.91 24.29
C GLU A 182 -13.20 9.61 22.93
N SER A 183 -13.35 10.61 22.05
CA SER A 183 -13.91 10.45 20.72
C SER A 183 -12.88 9.84 19.76
N GLU A 184 -13.21 8.71 19.16
CA GLU A 184 -12.36 8.09 18.13
C GLU A 184 -12.15 9.00 16.92
N ALA A 185 -13.21 9.67 16.47
CA ALA A 185 -13.15 10.60 15.34
C ALA A 185 -12.18 11.76 15.61
N ASP A 186 -12.22 12.34 16.80
CA ASP A 186 -11.36 13.45 17.19
C ASP A 186 -9.90 13.00 17.34
N ARG A 187 -9.66 11.81 17.90
CA ARG A 187 -8.32 11.22 17.95
C ARG A 187 -7.75 10.97 16.56
N ARG A 188 -8.56 10.51 15.60
CA ARG A 188 -8.15 10.33 14.20
C ARG A 188 -7.77 11.67 13.55
N VAL A 189 -8.58 12.71 13.75
CA VAL A 189 -8.28 14.06 13.24
C VAL A 189 -6.98 14.58 13.84
N PHE A 190 -6.82 14.49 15.15
CA PHE A 190 -5.62 14.95 15.84
C PHE A 190 -4.35 14.21 15.40
N SER A 191 -4.41 12.87 15.27
CA SER A 191 -3.26 12.08 14.83
C SER A 191 -2.81 12.45 13.41
N GLN A 192 -3.75 12.80 12.53
CA GLN A 192 -3.42 13.31 11.19
C GLN A 192 -2.71 14.67 11.25
N GLN A 193 -3.12 15.57 12.14
CA GLN A 193 -2.44 16.87 12.35
C GLN A 193 -1.01 16.67 12.87
N VAL A 194 -0.82 15.76 13.82
CA VAL A 194 0.51 15.40 14.35
C VAL A 194 1.41 14.85 13.25
N LEU A 195 0.86 14.00 12.37
CA LEU A 195 1.61 13.43 11.26
C LEU A 195 2.01 14.50 10.22
N VAL A 196 1.11 15.43 9.90
CA VAL A 196 1.44 16.57 9.02
C VAL A 196 2.58 17.41 9.62
N ASN A 197 2.52 17.74 10.93
CA ASN A 197 3.58 18.48 11.61
C ASN A 197 4.94 17.72 11.56
N TYR A 198 4.92 16.38 11.67
CA TYR A 198 6.13 15.58 11.48
C TYR A 198 6.72 15.81 10.07
N TYR A 199 5.90 15.70 9.02
CA TYR A 199 6.36 15.88 7.64
C TYR A 199 6.94 17.28 7.42
N GLU A 200 6.25 18.32 7.92
CA GLU A 200 6.69 19.71 7.81
C GLU A 200 8.05 19.91 8.47
N ARG A 201 8.18 19.49 9.74
CA ARG A 201 9.41 19.66 10.53
C ARG A 201 10.60 18.90 9.95
N ILE A 202 10.41 17.66 9.49
CA ILE A 202 11.48 16.88 8.87
C ILE A 202 11.87 17.48 7.52
N ALA A 203 10.90 17.86 6.68
CA ALA A 203 11.18 18.48 5.40
C ALA A 203 11.94 19.81 5.57
N GLU A 204 11.55 20.64 6.54
CA GLU A 204 12.24 21.87 6.89
C GLU A 204 13.70 21.59 7.30
N THR A 205 13.91 20.69 8.27
CA THR A 205 15.25 20.29 8.73
C THR A 205 16.13 19.82 7.57
N VAL A 206 15.60 19.00 6.67
CA VAL A 206 16.36 18.49 5.52
C VAL A 206 16.68 19.63 4.53
N ARG A 207 15.69 20.48 4.20
CA ARG A 207 15.86 21.56 3.22
C ARG A 207 16.80 22.67 3.67
N GLU A 208 16.95 22.90 4.98
CA GLU A 208 17.94 23.80 5.55
C GLU A 208 19.38 23.34 5.29
N HIS A 209 19.62 22.02 5.22
CA HIS A 209 20.95 21.44 4.99
C HIS A 209 21.21 21.18 3.48
N ASP A 210 20.26 20.56 2.80
CA ASP A 210 20.31 20.31 1.35
C ASP A 210 18.92 20.42 0.70
N PRO A 211 18.65 21.52 -0.03
CA PRO A 211 17.37 21.71 -0.73
C PRO A 211 17.06 20.65 -1.80
N LYS A 212 18.05 19.88 -2.23
CA LYS A 212 17.89 18.84 -3.27
C LYS A 212 17.94 17.43 -2.73
N MET A 213 18.16 17.27 -1.42
CA MET A 213 18.19 15.94 -0.78
C MET A 213 16.92 15.17 -1.09
N ARG A 214 17.08 13.92 -1.51
CA ARG A 214 15.94 13.02 -1.75
C ARG A 214 15.43 12.52 -0.42
N ILE A 215 14.11 12.46 -0.29
CA ILE A 215 13.44 12.04 0.95
C ILE A 215 12.36 11.02 0.60
N PHE A 216 12.37 9.92 1.32
CA PHE A 216 11.28 8.97 1.37
C PHE A 216 10.87 8.72 2.83
N HIS A 217 9.56 8.57 3.07
CA HIS A 217 8.98 8.28 4.38
C HIS A 217 8.20 6.96 4.29
N ASN A 218 8.69 5.92 4.97
CA ASN A 218 8.07 4.61 4.95
C ASN A 218 6.99 4.46 6.03
N SER A 219 5.82 3.97 5.60
CA SER A 219 4.71 3.57 6.47
C SER A 219 4.14 2.20 6.07
N GLY A 220 4.87 1.42 5.27
CA GLY A 220 4.48 0.12 4.72
C GLY A 220 3.70 0.23 3.40
N HIS A 221 3.00 1.34 3.15
CA HIS A 221 2.28 1.59 1.90
C HIS A 221 2.07 3.08 1.65
N VAL A 222 1.75 3.44 0.41
CA VAL A 222 1.35 4.80 0.04
C VAL A 222 -0.16 4.91 0.16
N ASP A 223 -0.64 5.81 1.02
CA ASP A 223 -2.07 6.00 1.27
C ASP A 223 -2.72 6.82 0.14
N PRO A 224 -3.59 6.22 -0.69
CA PRO A 224 -4.25 6.94 -1.77
C PRO A 224 -5.28 7.97 -1.27
N ALA A 225 -5.69 7.90 -0.01
CA ALA A 225 -6.60 8.88 0.60
C ALA A 225 -5.91 10.20 1.01
N ARG A 226 -4.56 10.24 0.99
CA ARG A 226 -3.78 11.37 1.49
C ARG A 226 -2.80 11.93 0.44
N PRO A 227 -3.26 12.28 -0.78
CA PRO A 227 -2.39 12.77 -1.86
C PRO A 227 -1.68 14.08 -1.51
N GLU A 228 -2.21 14.86 -0.57
CA GLU A 228 -1.60 16.11 -0.11
C GLU A 228 -0.27 15.91 0.63
N LEU A 229 0.02 14.70 1.11
CA LEU A 229 1.30 14.36 1.74
C LEU A 229 2.40 14.13 0.72
N LEU A 230 2.07 13.82 -0.54
CA LEU A 230 3.07 13.50 -1.59
C LEU A 230 4.06 14.64 -1.84
N LYS A 231 3.70 15.89 -1.51
CA LYS A 231 4.62 17.05 -1.61
C LYS A 231 5.86 16.95 -0.73
N TYR A 232 5.85 16.08 0.30
CA TYR A 232 6.98 15.86 1.19
C TYR A 232 7.91 14.73 0.71
N PHE A 233 7.52 14.02 -0.34
CA PHE A 233 8.28 12.93 -0.93
C PHE A 233 9.01 13.38 -2.20
N SER A 234 10.23 12.94 -2.40
CA SER A 234 10.94 13.11 -3.68
C SER A 234 10.70 11.93 -4.63
N HIS A 235 10.31 10.78 -4.09
CA HIS A 235 10.01 9.54 -4.78
C HIS A 235 9.22 8.63 -3.83
N LEU A 236 8.73 7.49 -4.33
CA LEU A 236 8.02 6.49 -3.53
C LEU A 236 8.78 5.17 -3.54
N GLU A 237 8.76 4.46 -2.40
CA GLU A 237 9.23 3.07 -2.30
C GLU A 237 8.07 2.21 -1.79
N LEU A 238 7.55 1.34 -2.67
CA LEU A 238 6.34 0.57 -2.40
C LEU A 238 6.71 -0.75 -1.75
N GLU A 239 6.74 -0.79 -0.43
CA GLU A 239 6.99 -2.01 0.31
C GLU A 239 5.89 -3.05 0.03
N SER A 240 6.29 -4.27 -0.27
CA SER A 240 5.39 -5.37 -0.55
C SER A 240 6.08 -6.71 -0.28
N LEU A 241 5.49 -7.50 0.62
CA LEU A 241 6.01 -8.81 1.05
C LEU A 241 5.05 -9.93 0.63
N PRO A 242 5.01 -10.32 -0.66
CA PRO A 242 4.00 -11.25 -1.16
C PRO A 242 4.01 -12.58 -0.41
N THR A 243 5.18 -13.14 -0.12
CA THR A 243 5.35 -14.38 0.64
C THR A 243 5.25 -14.18 2.15
N GLY A 244 5.28 -12.94 2.63
CA GLY A 244 5.14 -12.53 4.02
C GLY A 244 3.69 -12.26 4.46
N GLY A 245 2.71 -12.75 3.70
CA GLY A 245 1.28 -12.62 4.04
C GLY A 245 0.56 -11.44 3.40
N TRP A 246 1.25 -10.59 2.63
CA TRP A 246 0.62 -9.44 1.96
C TRP A 246 -0.04 -9.82 0.62
N GLY A 247 0.33 -10.96 0.03
CA GLY A 247 -0.20 -11.43 -1.26
C GLY A 247 0.45 -10.75 -2.48
N TYR A 248 0.30 -11.40 -3.63
CA TYR A 248 0.87 -10.92 -4.91
C TYR A 248 0.04 -9.80 -5.58
N ASP A 249 -1.13 -9.48 -5.07
CA ASP A 249 -2.00 -8.38 -5.49
C ASP A 249 -1.65 -7.02 -4.86
N HIS A 250 -0.93 -7.02 -3.73
CA HIS A 250 -0.57 -5.78 -3.01
C HIS A 250 0.31 -4.84 -3.83
N PHE A 251 1.41 -5.33 -4.42
CA PHE A 251 2.32 -4.49 -5.20
C PHE A 251 1.65 -3.92 -6.47
N PRO A 252 0.98 -4.71 -7.33
CA PRO A 252 0.32 -4.19 -8.52
C PRO A 252 -0.75 -3.13 -8.22
N GLN A 253 -1.52 -3.29 -7.15
CA GLN A 253 -2.49 -2.29 -6.69
C GLN A 253 -1.80 -0.97 -6.30
N SER A 254 -0.75 -1.04 -5.47
CA SER A 254 0.02 0.12 -5.04
C SER A 254 0.71 0.82 -6.21
N ALA A 255 1.30 0.06 -7.14
CA ALA A 255 1.96 0.57 -8.34
C ALA A 255 0.97 1.26 -9.29
N ALA A 256 -0.25 0.71 -9.42
CA ALA A 256 -1.30 1.30 -10.25
C ALA A 256 -1.72 2.70 -9.76
N PHE A 257 -1.66 2.96 -8.45
CA PHE A 257 -1.83 4.30 -7.90
C PHE A 257 -0.57 5.18 -8.06
N ALA A 258 0.61 4.63 -7.69
CA ALA A 258 1.87 5.36 -7.71
C ALA A 258 2.19 5.96 -9.09
N ARG A 259 1.90 5.24 -10.18
CA ARG A 259 2.06 5.72 -11.57
C ARG A 259 1.33 7.03 -11.85
N ARG A 260 0.24 7.31 -11.13
CA ARG A 260 -0.59 8.50 -11.34
C ARG A 260 -0.16 9.69 -10.50
N THR A 261 0.81 9.53 -9.60
CA THR A 261 1.29 10.62 -8.72
C THR A 261 2.28 11.56 -9.40
N GLY A 262 2.88 11.16 -10.52
CA GLY A 262 3.95 11.90 -11.20
C GLY A 262 5.33 11.76 -10.53
N LEU A 263 5.44 11.02 -9.43
CA LEU A 263 6.70 10.72 -8.76
C LEU A 263 7.36 9.48 -9.36
N GLU A 264 8.70 9.45 -9.41
CA GLU A 264 9.43 8.21 -9.62
C GLU A 264 9.15 7.25 -8.45
N PHE A 265 9.13 5.95 -8.70
CA PHE A 265 8.92 4.97 -7.64
C PHE A 265 9.69 3.67 -7.85
N SER A 266 9.99 3.00 -6.75
CA SER A 266 10.50 1.63 -6.70
C SER A 266 9.48 0.70 -6.04
N GLY A 267 9.45 -0.56 -6.45
CA GLY A 267 8.86 -1.61 -5.64
C GLY A 267 9.93 -2.10 -4.67
N MET A 268 9.51 -2.46 -3.44
CA MET A 268 10.40 -3.02 -2.43
C MET A 268 9.87 -4.38 -1.99
N THR A 269 10.66 -5.42 -2.19
CA THR A 269 10.41 -6.76 -1.67
C THR A 269 11.59 -7.22 -0.83
N GLY A 270 11.52 -8.39 -0.21
CA GLY A 270 12.63 -8.95 0.57
C GLY A 270 13.17 -10.24 -0.03
N LYS A 271 14.44 -10.55 0.26
CA LYS A 271 14.99 -11.90 0.03
C LYS A 271 14.38 -12.93 0.99
N PHE A 272 13.65 -12.45 1.99
CA PHE A 272 13.02 -13.22 3.06
C PHE A 272 11.86 -14.06 2.56
N HIS A 273 11.64 -15.21 3.20
CA HIS A 273 10.51 -16.08 2.87
C HIS A 273 9.23 -15.68 3.60
N GLY A 274 9.28 -15.50 4.90
CA GLY A 274 8.11 -15.27 5.75
C GLY A 274 7.85 -13.79 5.99
N THR A 275 8.70 -13.12 6.76
CA THR A 275 8.48 -11.73 7.18
C THR A 275 9.73 -10.89 6.97
N TRP A 276 9.60 -9.57 7.11
CA TRP A 276 10.72 -8.64 7.02
C TRP A 276 11.78 -8.95 8.09
N GLY A 277 13.06 -8.89 7.70
CA GLY A 277 14.19 -9.00 8.62
C GLY A 277 14.52 -10.42 9.09
N GLU A 278 14.03 -11.46 8.45
CA GLU A 278 14.39 -12.85 8.79
C GLU A 278 15.88 -13.14 8.57
N PHE A 279 16.60 -13.45 9.65
CA PHE A 279 17.93 -14.07 9.53
C PHE A 279 17.81 -15.49 9.00
N GLY A 280 18.55 -15.81 7.93
CA GLY A 280 18.54 -17.15 7.33
C GLY A 280 17.27 -17.53 6.56
N GLY A 281 16.29 -16.66 6.44
CA GLY A 281 15.12 -16.86 5.59
C GLY A 281 15.44 -16.55 4.12
N PHE A 282 15.10 -17.47 3.21
CA PHE A 282 15.35 -17.30 1.78
C PHE A 282 14.09 -17.58 0.96
N LYS A 283 13.77 -16.64 0.11
CA LYS A 283 12.78 -16.80 -0.95
C LYS A 283 13.38 -17.64 -2.09
N HIS A 284 12.53 -18.39 -2.82
CA HIS A 284 12.99 -19.08 -4.01
C HIS A 284 13.51 -18.05 -5.04
N PRO A 285 14.66 -18.30 -5.72
CA PRO A 285 15.22 -17.34 -6.69
C PRO A 285 14.25 -16.90 -7.78
N ASP A 286 13.39 -17.81 -8.28
CA ASP A 286 12.40 -17.48 -9.31
C ASP A 286 11.28 -16.58 -8.78
N ALA A 287 10.92 -16.67 -7.48
CA ALA A 287 9.96 -15.75 -6.87
C ALA A 287 10.52 -14.32 -6.86
N LEU A 288 11.79 -14.15 -6.43
CA LEU A 288 12.45 -12.85 -6.43
C LEU A 288 12.60 -12.28 -7.84
N ARG A 289 12.96 -13.15 -8.80
CA ARG A 289 13.04 -12.80 -10.23
C ARG A 289 11.71 -12.31 -10.79
N TYR A 290 10.62 -13.04 -10.49
CA TYR A 290 9.26 -12.66 -10.87
C TYR A 290 8.89 -11.29 -10.29
N GLU A 291 9.11 -11.07 -9.00
CA GLU A 291 8.77 -9.84 -8.31
C GLU A 291 9.52 -8.63 -8.89
N CYS A 292 10.82 -8.75 -9.14
CA CYS A 292 11.61 -7.70 -9.78
C CYS A 292 11.12 -7.41 -11.22
N CYS A 293 10.79 -8.45 -12.00
CA CYS A 293 10.25 -8.26 -13.34
C CYS A 293 8.84 -7.62 -13.32
N ALA A 294 7.99 -7.97 -12.35
CA ALA A 294 6.69 -7.35 -12.14
C ALA A 294 6.82 -5.86 -11.78
N MET A 295 7.84 -5.50 -10.97
CA MET A 295 8.16 -4.09 -10.68
C MET A 295 8.49 -3.32 -11.96
N LEU A 296 9.38 -3.85 -12.80
CA LEU A 296 9.71 -3.22 -14.09
C LEU A 296 8.50 -3.09 -14.99
N ALA A 297 7.68 -4.15 -15.11
CA ALA A 297 6.46 -4.13 -15.92
C ALA A 297 5.44 -3.08 -15.43
N ALA A 298 5.43 -2.79 -14.13
CA ALA A 298 4.60 -1.75 -13.55
C ALA A 298 5.19 -0.32 -13.68
N GLY A 299 6.38 -0.16 -14.26
CA GLY A 299 7.08 1.13 -14.38
C GLY A 299 7.92 1.50 -13.16
N ALA A 300 8.06 0.60 -12.19
CA ALA A 300 8.87 0.78 -10.99
C ALA A 300 10.36 0.46 -11.22
N ARG A 301 11.21 0.96 -10.32
CA ARG A 301 12.54 0.42 -10.07
C ARG A 301 12.43 -0.69 -9.04
N CYS A 302 13.52 -1.43 -8.80
CA CYS A 302 13.54 -2.56 -7.87
C CYS A 302 14.33 -2.22 -6.61
N SER A 303 13.77 -2.58 -5.46
CA SER A 303 14.47 -2.62 -4.18
C SER A 303 14.27 -4.00 -3.55
N VAL A 304 15.36 -4.64 -3.11
CA VAL A 304 15.32 -5.94 -2.43
C VAL A 304 15.87 -5.77 -1.02
N GLY A 305 15.06 -6.11 -0.02
CA GLY A 305 15.46 -6.13 1.38
C GLY A 305 16.39 -7.29 1.69
N ASP A 306 17.51 -6.98 2.35
CA ASP A 306 18.42 -7.94 2.98
C ASP A 306 18.56 -7.61 4.46
N GLN A 307 18.89 -8.59 5.28
CA GLN A 307 19.19 -8.43 6.69
C GLN A 307 20.68 -8.63 6.90
N LEU A 308 21.41 -7.55 7.15
CA LEU A 308 22.86 -7.62 7.42
C LEU A 308 23.13 -8.35 8.74
N HIS A 309 24.06 -9.30 8.70
CA HIS A 309 24.52 -9.95 9.93
C HIS A 309 25.23 -8.93 10.84
N PRO A 310 25.06 -8.97 12.17
CA PRO A 310 25.65 -7.99 13.10
C PRO A 310 27.15 -7.78 12.94
N ASN A 311 27.91 -8.80 12.53
CA ASN A 311 29.36 -8.66 12.29
C ASN A 311 29.70 -7.77 11.07
N GLY A 312 28.70 -7.31 10.28
CA GLY A 312 28.90 -6.42 9.14
C GLY A 312 29.26 -7.12 7.83
N LYS A 313 29.30 -8.45 7.80
CA LYS A 313 29.64 -9.21 6.59
C LYS A 313 28.38 -9.52 5.79
N LEU A 314 28.39 -9.26 4.47
CA LEU A 314 27.32 -9.65 3.56
C LEU A 314 27.27 -11.17 3.40
N ASP A 315 26.05 -11.73 3.34
CA ASP A 315 25.83 -13.14 3.10
C ASP A 315 25.96 -13.47 1.60
N ARG A 316 26.86 -14.38 1.27
CA ARG A 316 27.16 -14.73 -0.12
C ARG A 316 25.95 -15.29 -0.87
N THR A 317 25.19 -16.17 -0.23
CA THR A 317 24.00 -16.80 -0.84
C THR A 317 22.93 -15.76 -1.15
N THR A 318 22.72 -14.82 -0.25
CA THR A 318 21.81 -13.68 -0.46
C THR A 318 22.17 -12.91 -1.73
N TYR A 319 23.45 -12.53 -1.89
CA TYR A 319 23.88 -11.74 -3.05
C TYR A 319 24.00 -12.56 -4.34
N GLU A 320 24.13 -13.87 -4.27
CA GLU A 320 23.96 -14.77 -5.42
C GLU A 320 22.50 -14.78 -5.91
N VAL A 321 21.52 -14.88 -5.00
CA VAL A 321 20.07 -14.85 -5.30
C VAL A 321 19.64 -13.48 -5.83
N ILE A 322 20.00 -12.39 -5.15
CA ILE A 322 19.73 -11.02 -5.62
C ILE A 322 20.37 -10.79 -6.99
N GLY A 323 21.60 -11.23 -7.17
CA GLY A 323 22.34 -11.08 -8.41
C GLY A 323 21.70 -11.77 -9.61
N GLN A 324 21.02 -12.92 -9.40
CA GLN A 324 20.25 -13.57 -10.47
C GLN A 324 19.13 -12.65 -10.98
N ALA A 325 18.33 -12.08 -10.09
CA ALA A 325 17.26 -11.16 -10.45
C ALA A 325 17.82 -9.85 -11.05
N TYR A 326 18.85 -9.27 -10.42
CA TYR A 326 19.35 -7.95 -10.82
C TYR A 326 20.15 -7.94 -12.12
N ARG A 327 20.79 -9.04 -12.51
CA ARG A 327 21.37 -9.15 -13.86
C ARG A 327 20.30 -9.10 -14.94
N GLU A 328 19.16 -9.77 -14.74
CA GLU A 328 18.02 -9.71 -15.65
C GLU A 328 17.36 -8.31 -15.67
N VAL A 329 17.21 -7.67 -14.49
CA VAL A 329 16.75 -6.27 -14.42
C VAL A 329 17.65 -5.36 -15.24
N ARG A 330 18.97 -5.47 -15.10
CA ARG A 330 19.96 -4.66 -15.85
C ARG A 330 19.82 -4.80 -17.37
N GLU A 331 19.50 -5.99 -17.85
CA GLU A 331 19.26 -6.23 -19.29
C GLU A 331 17.96 -5.57 -19.78
N LYS A 332 16.95 -5.44 -18.90
CA LYS A 332 15.65 -4.85 -19.23
C LYS A 332 15.57 -3.33 -19.05
N GLU A 333 16.44 -2.73 -18.23
CA GLU A 333 16.44 -1.28 -17.93
C GLU A 333 16.35 -0.38 -19.16
N PRO A 334 17.10 -0.63 -20.27
CA PRO A 334 17.04 0.25 -21.43
C PRO A 334 15.64 0.34 -22.06
N PHE A 335 14.81 -0.70 -21.88
CA PHE A 335 13.44 -0.76 -22.40
C PHE A 335 12.41 -0.16 -21.44
N CYS A 336 12.79 0.03 -20.15
CA CYS A 336 11.91 0.56 -19.10
C CYS A 336 12.07 2.08 -18.91
N ARG A 337 13.17 2.66 -19.41
CA ARG A 337 13.40 4.10 -19.31
C ARG A 337 12.37 4.87 -20.11
N ASP A 338 11.80 5.89 -19.47
CA ASP A 338 10.81 6.80 -20.10
C ASP A 338 9.58 6.07 -20.68
N ALA A 339 9.34 4.82 -20.24
CA ALA A 339 8.16 4.07 -20.63
C ALA A 339 6.91 4.70 -20.02
N VAL A 340 5.84 4.80 -20.82
CA VAL A 340 4.54 5.32 -20.42
C VAL A 340 3.57 4.16 -20.29
N ASN A 341 2.88 4.09 -19.15
CA ASN A 341 1.84 3.07 -18.94
C ASN A 341 0.63 3.38 -19.83
N LEU A 342 0.11 2.34 -20.48
CA LEU A 342 -1.15 2.39 -21.20
C LEU A 342 -2.21 1.68 -20.33
N ALA A 343 -3.18 2.42 -19.83
CA ALA A 343 -4.28 1.88 -19.05
C ALA A 343 -5.62 2.29 -19.68
N ASP A 344 -6.43 1.30 -20.02
CA ASP A 344 -7.77 1.53 -20.56
C ASP A 344 -8.80 1.74 -19.44
N ILE A 345 -8.52 1.22 -18.23
CA ILE A 345 -9.42 1.24 -17.09
C ILE A 345 -8.84 2.10 -15.96
N GLY A 346 -9.64 3.06 -15.49
CA GLY A 346 -9.39 3.77 -14.23
C GLY A 346 -10.28 3.22 -13.12
N VAL A 347 -9.68 2.77 -12.02
CA VAL A 347 -10.42 2.39 -10.80
C VAL A 347 -10.38 3.54 -9.82
N LEU A 348 -11.52 4.16 -9.52
CA LEU A 348 -11.59 5.13 -8.43
C LEU A 348 -11.50 4.37 -7.12
N SER A 349 -10.37 4.55 -6.42
CA SER A 349 -10.12 3.88 -5.15
C SER A 349 -11.21 4.22 -4.13
N ALA A 350 -11.83 3.21 -3.56
CA ALA A 350 -12.80 3.37 -2.49
C ALA A 350 -12.12 4.00 -1.25
N ASN A 351 -10.89 3.61 -0.95
CA ASN A 351 -10.06 4.24 0.08
C ASN A 351 -9.86 5.73 -0.18
N ALA A 352 -9.49 6.11 -1.41
CA ALA A 352 -9.31 7.51 -1.80
C ALA A 352 -10.61 8.32 -1.73
N CYS A 353 -11.76 7.67 -1.90
CA CYS A 353 -13.07 8.27 -1.68
C CYS A 353 -13.43 8.43 -0.19
N GLY A 354 -12.61 7.92 0.72
CA GLY A 354 -12.81 7.99 2.17
C GLY A 354 -13.80 6.96 2.71
N ILE A 355 -13.96 5.82 2.03
CA ILE A 355 -14.86 4.75 2.42
C ILE A 355 -14.16 3.84 3.43
N GLU A 356 -14.72 3.72 4.63
CA GLU A 356 -14.23 2.80 5.64
C GLU A 356 -14.42 1.36 5.17
N GLY A 357 -13.36 0.54 5.24
CA GLY A 357 -13.37 -0.82 4.69
C GLY A 357 -13.23 -0.91 3.17
N GLY A 358 -13.10 0.20 2.46
CA GLY A 358 -12.98 0.24 0.99
C GLY A 358 -11.77 -0.52 0.41
N GLY A 359 -10.82 -0.93 1.26
CA GLY A 359 -9.65 -1.72 0.85
C GLY A 359 -10.00 -3.07 0.22
N ASP A 360 -11.06 -3.74 0.68
CA ASP A 360 -11.50 -5.00 0.09
C ASP A 360 -12.02 -4.81 -1.34
N ALA A 361 -12.77 -3.74 -1.59
CA ALA A 361 -13.28 -3.42 -2.93
C ALA A 361 -12.13 -3.07 -3.89
N ASP A 362 -11.15 -2.28 -3.44
CA ASP A 362 -9.97 -1.94 -4.22
C ASP A 362 -9.12 -3.18 -4.53
N THR A 363 -8.87 -4.04 -3.55
CA THR A 363 -8.13 -5.29 -3.73
C THR A 363 -8.86 -6.25 -4.68
N GLY A 364 -10.18 -6.39 -4.55
CA GLY A 364 -10.98 -7.22 -5.44
C GLY A 364 -10.98 -6.70 -6.88
N ALA A 365 -11.07 -5.40 -7.06
CA ALA A 365 -10.95 -4.79 -8.38
C ALA A 365 -9.56 -5.02 -8.99
N ALA A 366 -8.47 -4.81 -8.23
CA ALA A 366 -7.11 -5.09 -8.69
C ALA A 366 -6.95 -6.55 -9.11
N ARG A 367 -7.44 -7.49 -8.28
CA ARG A 367 -7.34 -8.93 -8.51
C ARG A 367 -8.11 -9.37 -9.75
N ILE A 368 -9.36 -8.93 -9.92
CA ILE A 368 -10.19 -9.22 -11.11
C ILE A 368 -9.53 -8.71 -12.39
N LEU A 369 -9.02 -7.48 -12.35
CA LEU A 369 -8.41 -6.85 -13.53
C LEU A 369 -7.09 -7.52 -13.91
N GLN A 370 -6.25 -7.89 -12.94
CA GLN A 370 -5.02 -8.64 -13.21
C GLN A 370 -5.29 -10.03 -13.76
N GLU A 371 -6.20 -10.79 -13.16
CA GLU A 371 -6.58 -12.13 -13.61
C GLU A 371 -7.25 -12.13 -14.98
N GLY A 372 -7.95 -11.05 -15.32
CA GLY A 372 -8.54 -10.80 -16.64
C GLY A 372 -7.57 -10.22 -17.67
N HIS A 373 -6.31 -9.93 -17.26
CA HIS A 373 -5.27 -9.30 -18.09
C HIS A 373 -5.66 -7.91 -18.62
N PHE A 374 -6.44 -7.16 -17.87
CA PHE A 374 -6.78 -5.78 -18.20
C PHE A 374 -5.68 -4.81 -17.75
N LEU A 375 -5.47 -3.75 -18.53
CA LEU A 375 -4.56 -2.66 -18.17
C LEU A 375 -5.33 -1.58 -17.41
N PHE A 376 -4.90 -1.29 -16.18
CA PHE A 376 -5.61 -0.38 -15.28
C PHE A 376 -4.67 0.47 -14.43
N ASP A 377 -5.21 1.60 -13.97
CA ASP A 377 -4.63 2.43 -12.91
C ASP A 377 -5.65 2.70 -11.80
N PHE A 378 -5.17 2.96 -10.58
CA PHE A 378 -5.98 3.47 -9.49
C PHE A 378 -5.95 4.99 -9.44
N LEU A 379 -7.10 5.59 -9.15
CA LEU A 379 -7.30 7.03 -9.20
C LEU A 379 -7.80 7.58 -7.87
N HIS A 380 -7.28 8.75 -7.48
CA HIS A 380 -7.95 9.63 -6.51
C HIS A 380 -9.06 10.41 -7.22
N PRO A 381 -10.19 10.75 -6.56
CA PRO A 381 -11.30 11.50 -7.16
C PRO A 381 -10.90 12.83 -7.82
N ASP A 382 -9.83 13.47 -7.33
CA ASP A 382 -9.33 14.75 -7.86
C ASP A 382 -8.45 14.59 -9.12
N MET A 383 -7.98 13.38 -9.42
CA MET A 383 -7.15 13.12 -10.61
C MET A 383 -7.98 13.22 -11.91
N GLU A 384 -7.31 13.53 -13.03
CA GLU A 384 -7.96 13.59 -14.35
C GLU A 384 -8.40 12.21 -14.84
N PHE A 385 -9.59 12.15 -15.45
CA PHE A 385 -10.19 10.93 -16.01
C PHE A 385 -9.93 10.78 -17.51
N SER A 386 -9.40 11.81 -18.15
CA SER A 386 -9.07 11.78 -19.58
C SER A 386 -8.07 10.68 -19.90
N GLY A 387 -8.28 10.01 -21.04
CA GLY A 387 -7.42 8.91 -21.51
C GLY A 387 -7.88 7.51 -21.09
N PHE A 388 -8.81 7.38 -20.14
CA PHE A 388 -9.42 6.09 -19.83
C PHE A 388 -10.64 5.83 -20.72
N LYS A 389 -10.89 4.56 -21.03
CA LYS A 389 -12.09 4.10 -21.75
C LYS A 389 -13.22 3.76 -20.79
N LEU A 390 -12.86 3.23 -19.61
CA LEU A 390 -13.80 2.78 -18.58
C LEU A 390 -13.34 3.28 -17.21
N LEU A 391 -14.27 3.80 -16.40
CA LEU A 391 -14.06 4.02 -14.97
C LEU A 391 -14.87 3.01 -14.15
N ILE A 392 -14.24 2.43 -13.13
CA ILE A 392 -14.87 1.52 -12.19
C ILE A 392 -14.92 2.18 -10.82
N LEU A 393 -16.11 2.18 -10.18
CA LEU A 393 -16.29 2.52 -8.78
C LEU A 393 -16.71 1.21 -8.07
N PRO A 394 -15.76 0.54 -7.38
CA PRO A 394 -15.96 -0.85 -6.97
C PRO A 394 -16.80 -1.03 -5.71
N GLU A 395 -17.15 0.09 -5.00
CA GLU A 395 -17.84 0.07 -3.72
C GLU A 395 -19.12 0.91 -3.73
N GLU A 396 -19.98 0.71 -2.72
CA GLU A 396 -21.23 1.40 -2.52
C GLU A 396 -21.09 2.59 -1.57
N PHE A 397 -21.30 3.80 -2.08
CA PHE A 397 -21.31 5.04 -1.27
C PHE A 397 -22.11 6.15 -1.94
N ASP A 398 -22.44 7.19 -1.17
CA ASP A 398 -23.08 8.39 -1.71
C ASP A 398 -22.04 9.27 -2.43
N LEU A 399 -22.25 9.46 -3.72
CA LEU A 399 -21.36 10.31 -4.50
C LEU A 399 -21.47 11.78 -4.08
N LYS A 400 -20.34 12.39 -3.78
CA LYS A 400 -20.27 13.86 -3.60
C LYS A 400 -20.66 14.54 -4.91
N PRO A 401 -21.41 15.68 -4.88
CA PRO A 401 -21.91 16.35 -6.08
C PRO A 401 -20.83 16.67 -7.13
N ALA A 402 -19.63 17.04 -6.69
CA ALA A 402 -18.50 17.33 -7.57
C ALA A 402 -18.05 16.09 -8.36
N LEU A 403 -17.91 14.94 -7.69
CA LEU A 403 -17.53 13.69 -8.33
C LEU A 403 -18.62 13.18 -9.26
N ALA A 404 -19.89 13.23 -8.84
CA ALA A 404 -21.02 12.88 -9.69
C ALA A 404 -21.07 13.73 -10.98
N LYS A 405 -20.81 15.04 -10.89
CA LYS A 405 -20.70 15.92 -12.06
C LYS A 405 -19.53 15.49 -12.97
N LYS A 406 -18.36 15.19 -12.40
CA LYS A 406 -17.17 14.77 -13.15
C LYS A 406 -17.41 13.47 -13.91
N LEU A 407 -18.09 12.48 -13.28
CA LEU A 407 -18.49 11.22 -13.94
C LEU A 407 -19.48 11.45 -15.08
N ARG A 408 -20.49 12.31 -14.89
CA ARG A 408 -21.44 12.64 -15.99
C ARG A 408 -20.74 13.31 -17.17
N THR A 409 -19.80 14.21 -16.92
CA THR A 409 -18.98 14.81 -17.99
C THR A 409 -18.18 13.73 -18.71
N PHE A 410 -17.50 12.85 -17.99
CA PHE A 410 -16.74 11.75 -18.59
C PHE A 410 -17.61 10.85 -19.49
N VAL A 411 -18.83 10.51 -19.05
CA VAL A 411 -19.77 9.70 -19.85
C VAL A 411 -20.28 10.49 -21.07
N ALA A 412 -20.57 11.79 -20.92
CA ALA A 412 -20.99 12.64 -22.03
C ALA A 412 -19.91 12.78 -23.11
N ASP A 413 -18.63 12.74 -22.72
CA ASP A 413 -17.47 12.77 -23.62
C ASP A 413 -17.16 11.37 -24.25
N GLY A 414 -18.02 10.38 -24.02
CA GLY A 414 -17.92 9.04 -24.61
C GLY A 414 -17.23 8.00 -23.74
N GLY A 415 -16.78 8.36 -22.54
CA GLY A 415 -16.24 7.41 -21.55
C GLY A 415 -17.33 6.49 -21.00
N LYS A 416 -16.92 5.32 -20.51
CA LYS A 416 -17.83 4.32 -19.94
C LYS A 416 -17.64 4.21 -18.43
N VAL A 417 -18.70 3.83 -17.70
CA VAL A 417 -18.64 3.66 -16.24
C VAL A 417 -19.27 2.34 -15.82
N LEU A 418 -18.68 1.72 -14.77
CA LEU A 418 -19.24 0.60 -14.04
C LEU A 418 -19.34 0.99 -12.57
N LEU A 419 -20.55 1.14 -12.07
CA LEU A 419 -20.85 1.56 -10.71
C LEU A 419 -21.54 0.44 -9.93
N THR A 420 -21.52 0.53 -8.60
CA THR A 420 -22.18 -0.43 -7.72
C THR A 420 -23.39 0.24 -7.05
N GLY A 421 -24.52 -0.47 -6.98
CA GLY A 421 -25.76 -0.17 -6.26
C GLY A 421 -26.01 1.30 -5.91
N ARG A 422 -25.77 1.67 -4.65
CA ARG A 422 -26.00 3.02 -4.10
C ARG A 422 -25.22 4.10 -4.84
N THR A 423 -23.99 3.80 -5.25
CA THR A 423 -23.15 4.74 -5.99
C THR A 423 -23.78 5.12 -7.33
N ALA A 424 -24.35 4.14 -8.04
CA ALA A 424 -25.10 4.38 -9.27
C ALA A 424 -26.37 5.21 -9.01
N ALA A 425 -27.16 4.87 -7.99
CA ALA A 425 -28.40 5.55 -7.65
C ALA A 425 -28.19 7.04 -7.34
N THR A 426 -27.02 7.44 -6.84
CA THR A 426 -26.70 8.85 -6.49
C THR A 426 -25.89 9.59 -7.58
N SER A 427 -25.55 8.91 -8.68
CA SER A 427 -24.69 9.46 -9.75
C SER A 427 -25.40 10.49 -10.65
N GLY A 428 -26.71 10.34 -10.82
CA GLY A 428 -27.51 11.08 -11.80
C GLY A 428 -27.22 10.67 -13.25
N LEU A 429 -26.65 9.49 -13.47
CA LEU A 429 -26.51 8.86 -14.79
C LEU A 429 -27.76 8.03 -15.11
N ASP A 430 -28.04 7.86 -16.39
CA ASP A 430 -29.11 6.98 -16.87
C ASP A 430 -28.56 5.56 -17.09
N PHE A 431 -29.07 4.61 -16.33
CA PHE A 431 -28.76 3.17 -16.46
C PHE A 431 -29.87 2.39 -17.16
N GLY A 432 -30.93 3.05 -17.65
CA GLY A 432 -32.14 2.36 -18.11
C GLY A 432 -32.76 1.49 -17.01
N ALA A 433 -32.74 1.99 -15.78
CA ALA A 433 -33.18 1.27 -14.59
C ALA A 433 -33.71 2.21 -13.51
N GLU A 434 -34.61 1.69 -12.67
CA GLU A 434 -35.08 2.31 -11.44
C GLU A 434 -34.43 1.64 -10.22
N PHE A 435 -34.19 2.43 -9.17
CA PHE A 435 -33.55 1.99 -7.93
C PHE A 435 -34.53 2.04 -6.76
N ASP A 436 -34.97 0.87 -6.27
CA ASP A 436 -35.93 0.73 -5.18
C ASP A 436 -35.30 0.63 -3.78
N GLY A 437 -34.00 1.02 -3.68
CA GLY A 437 -33.24 0.99 -2.43
C GLY A 437 -32.62 -0.37 -2.09
N PRO A 438 -32.05 -0.52 -0.87
CA PRO A 438 -31.40 -1.76 -0.46
C PRO A 438 -32.38 -2.92 -0.34
N GLY A 439 -31.92 -4.12 -0.71
CA GLY A 439 -32.63 -5.38 -0.48
C GLY A 439 -32.67 -5.75 1.00
N ALA A 440 -33.58 -6.67 1.34
CA ALA A 440 -33.82 -7.10 2.72
C ALA A 440 -32.94 -8.30 3.15
N PHE A 441 -32.26 -8.94 2.22
CA PHE A 441 -31.58 -10.22 2.43
C PHE A 441 -30.07 -10.12 2.25
N SER A 442 -29.33 -10.90 3.06
CA SER A 442 -27.91 -11.16 2.93
C SER A 442 -27.61 -12.56 3.52
N PRO A 443 -26.94 -13.47 2.77
CA PRO A 443 -26.52 -13.34 1.38
C PRO A 443 -27.70 -13.32 0.39
N THR A 444 -27.39 -12.96 -0.85
CA THR A 444 -28.30 -13.10 -1.99
C THR A 444 -27.72 -14.08 -3.01
N TYR A 445 -28.45 -14.37 -4.08
CA TYR A 445 -27.99 -15.26 -5.15
C TYR A 445 -28.10 -14.57 -6.49
N LEU A 446 -27.23 -14.94 -7.42
CA LEU A 446 -27.17 -14.34 -8.75
C LEU A 446 -27.18 -15.43 -9.83
N LEU A 447 -28.08 -15.32 -10.81
CA LEU A 447 -28.01 -16.05 -12.06
C LEU A 447 -27.72 -15.08 -13.19
N PRO A 448 -26.48 -15.10 -13.77
CA PRO A 448 -26.13 -14.22 -14.86
C PRO A 448 -26.98 -14.43 -16.10
N ALA A 449 -27.25 -13.36 -16.85
CA ALA A 449 -27.82 -13.45 -18.18
C ALA A 449 -26.89 -14.25 -19.12
N GLU A 450 -27.45 -14.91 -20.13
CA GLU A 450 -26.69 -15.83 -20.99
C GLU A 450 -25.42 -15.19 -21.60
N ALA A 451 -25.50 -13.94 -22.01
CA ALA A 451 -24.38 -13.20 -22.64
C ALA A 451 -23.17 -12.98 -21.71
N VAL A 452 -23.36 -13.02 -20.38
CA VAL A 452 -22.31 -12.79 -19.38
C VAL A 452 -22.18 -13.95 -18.39
N ARG A 453 -22.86 -15.07 -18.67
CA ARG A 453 -22.83 -16.26 -17.81
C ARG A 453 -21.53 -17.03 -17.99
N PRO A 454 -20.90 -17.48 -16.88
CA PRO A 454 -19.84 -18.48 -16.93
C PRO A 454 -20.32 -19.77 -17.60
N ASP A 455 -19.52 -20.37 -18.47
CA ASP A 455 -19.93 -21.50 -19.32
C ASP A 455 -20.29 -22.76 -18.54
N PHE A 456 -19.74 -22.94 -17.34
CA PHE A 456 -20.03 -24.09 -16.46
C PHE A 456 -21.28 -23.88 -15.60
N LEU A 457 -21.90 -22.69 -15.60
CA LEU A 457 -22.93 -22.28 -14.66
C LEU A 457 -24.30 -22.29 -15.34
N SER A 458 -25.29 -22.99 -14.72
CA SER A 458 -26.69 -23.03 -15.20
C SER A 458 -27.73 -22.70 -14.12
N THR A 459 -27.26 -22.47 -12.88
CA THR A 459 -28.11 -22.21 -11.70
C THR A 459 -27.62 -20.99 -10.94
N PRO A 460 -28.44 -20.36 -10.08
CA PRO A 460 -28.00 -19.26 -9.24
C PRO A 460 -26.87 -19.67 -8.33
N PHE A 461 -25.85 -18.80 -8.19
CA PHE A 461 -24.76 -18.96 -7.22
C PHE A 461 -24.86 -17.93 -6.11
N VAL A 462 -24.34 -18.27 -4.93
CA VAL A 462 -24.37 -17.40 -3.75
C VAL A 462 -23.43 -16.20 -3.91
N VAL A 463 -23.93 -15.03 -3.54
CA VAL A 463 -23.17 -13.80 -3.34
C VAL A 463 -23.28 -13.43 -1.86
N ARG A 464 -22.17 -13.43 -1.13
CA ARG A 464 -22.14 -13.19 0.34
C ARG A 464 -22.29 -11.71 0.70
N ALA A 465 -23.27 -11.07 0.05
CA ALA A 465 -23.65 -9.68 0.28
C ALA A 465 -25.15 -9.49 0.04
N GLY A 466 -25.68 -8.39 0.54
CA GLY A 466 -26.97 -7.86 0.12
C GLY A 466 -26.90 -7.27 -1.29
N ASN A 467 -28.02 -6.77 -1.79
CA ASN A 467 -28.12 -6.13 -3.08
C ASN A 467 -28.91 -4.82 -3.00
N TRP A 468 -28.67 -3.93 -3.94
CA TRP A 468 -29.62 -2.89 -4.31
C TRP A 468 -30.69 -3.48 -5.22
N ARG A 469 -31.95 -3.09 -5.01
CA ARG A 469 -33.08 -3.52 -5.82
C ARG A 469 -33.10 -2.65 -7.09
N ILE A 470 -32.78 -3.28 -8.22
CA ILE A 470 -32.66 -2.63 -9.54
C ILE A 470 -33.72 -3.19 -10.45
N ARG A 471 -34.63 -2.33 -10.95
CA ARG A 471 -35.66 -2.70 -11.91
C ARG A 471 -35.30 -2.16 -13.29
N VAL A 472 -35.21 -3.05 -14.27
CA VAL A 472 -34.87 -2.68 -15.65
C VAL A 472 -36.03 -1.93 -16.29
N THR A 473 -35.77 -0.77 -16.90
CA THR A 473 -36.78 0.03 -17.61
C THR A 473 -36.43 0.23 -19.10
N GLY A 474 -35.15 0.15 -19.47
CA GLY A 474 -34.71 0.35 -20.86
C GLY A 474 -33.31 -0.14 -21.16
N GLY A 475 -32.57 -0.64 -20.14
CA GLY A 475 -31.23 -1.21 -20.31
C GLY A 475 -31.25 -2.71 -20.55
N GLU A 476 -30.07 -3.28 -20.83
CA GLU A 476 -29.83 -4.73 -20.94
C GLU A 476 -29.56 -5.30 -19.54
N SER A 477 -30.36 -6.28 -19.09
CA SER A 477 -30.14 -6.98 -17.82
C SER A 477 -28.88 -7.84 -17.87
N LEU A 478 -28.06 -7.78 -16.81
CA LEU A 478 -26.90 -8.67 -16.61
C LEU A 478 -27.25 -9.98 -15.92
N GLY A 479 -28.53 -10.20 -15.57
CA GLY A 479 -29.03 -11.40 -14.91
C GLY A 479 -30.04 -11.08 -13.81
N ASP A 480 -30.44 -12.09 -13.07
CA ASP A 480 -31.44 -12.01 -12.04
C ASP A 480 -30.86 -12.21 -10.64
N VAL A 481 -31.38 -11.44 -9.68
CA VAL A 481 -31.15 -11.68 -8.25
C VAL A 481 -32.22 -12.66 -7.74
N TYR A 482 -31.76 -13.66 -6.97
CA TYR A 482 -32.63 -14.56 -6.21
C TYR A 482 -32.47 -14.30 -4.72
N GLU A 483 -33.56 -14.27 -4.00
CA GLU A 483 -33.58 -14.06 -2.55
C GLU A 483 -33.60 -15.39 -1.80
N PRO A 484 -32.96 -15.48 -0.61
CA PRO A 484 -33.12 -16.65 0.26
C PRO A 484 -34.55 -16.71 0.82
N TYR A 485 -34.97 -17.85 1.37
CA TYR A 485 -36.23 -17.96 2.04
C TYR A 485 -36.36 -17.03 3.25
N PHE A 486 -35.25 -16.83 4.00
CA PHE A 486 -35.14 -15.93 5.15
C PHE A 486 -33.68 -15.63 5.47
N ASN A 487 -33.40 -14.55 6.20
CA ASN A 487 -32.10 -14.29 6.77
C ASN A 487 -31.84 -15.22 7.96
N ARG A 488 -30.57 -15.64 8.15
CA ARG A 488 -30.17 -16.43 9.33
C ARG A 488 -30.20 -15.59 10.58
N GLU A 489 -30.83 -16.13 11.62
CA GLU A 489 -30.90 -15.53 12.94
C GLU A 489 -30.74 -16.62 14.02
N PRO A 490 -30.40 -16.27 15.26
CA PRO A 490 -30.37 -17.22 16.36
C PRO A 490 -31.71 -17.98 16.48
N GLY A 491 -31.66 -19.33 16.38
CA GLY A 491 -32.85 -20.19 16.43
C GLY A 491 -33.65 -20.28 15.13
N HIS A 492 -33.30 -19.49 14.08
CA HIS A 492 -33.93 -19.52 12.78
C HIS A 492 -32.90 -19.57 11.66
N PHE A 493 -32.43 -20.77 11.33
CA PHE A 493 -31.39 -21.00 10.32
C PHE A 493 -31.61 -22.30 9.54
N CYS A 494 -30.93 -22.43 8.42
CA CYS A 494 -30.91 -23.62 7.58
C CYS A 494 -29.48 -23.98 7.22
N SER A 495 -29.14 -25.29 7.27
CA SER A 495 -27.80 -25.80 6.88
C SER A 495 -26.65 -25.17 7.66
N HIS A 496 -25.41 -25.37 7.19
CA HIS A 496 -24.18 -24.90 7.84
C HIS A 496 -23.85 -23.43 7.54
N GLN A 497 -24.16 -22.94 6.34
CA GLN A 497 -23.69 -21.64 5.86
C GLN A 497 -24.81 -20.66 5.53
N HIS A 498 -25.69 -21.01 4.61
CA HIS A 498 -26.73 -20.09 4.08
C HIS A 498 -28.09 -20.73 4.05
N THR A 499 -29.14 -19.90 4.14
CA THR A 499 -30.50 -20.28 3.76
C THR A 499 -30.53 -20.37 2.23
N PRO A 500 -31.09 -21.46 1.64
CA PRO A 500 -31.17 -21.61 0.18
C PRO A 500 -32.03 -20.53 -0.46
N ASN A 501 -31.79 -20.26 -1.74
CA ASN A 501 -32.58 -19.33 -2.52
C ASN A 501 -33.99 -19.90 -2.80
N ARG A 502 -34.96 -19.01 -2.99
CA ARG A 502 -36.26 -19.33 -3.57
C ARG A 502 -36.12 -19.78 -5.01
N PRO A 503 -37.05 -20.63 -5.54
CA PRO A 503 -36.95 -21.10 -6.92
C PRO A 503 -37.13 -19.98 -7.96
N GLU A 504 -37.94 -18.98 -7.65
CA GLU A 504 -38.25 -17.87 -8.55
C GLU A 504 -37.31 -16.71 -8.34
N PRO A 505 -36.94 -15.96 -9.41
CA PRO A 505 -36.19 -14.73 -9.29
C PRO A 505 -37.00 -13.68 -8.51
N SER A 506 -36.26 -12.75 -7.86
CA SER A 506 -36.85 -11.68 -7.05
C SER A 506 -37.59 -10.61 -7.85
N GLY A 507 -37.41 -10.59 -9.17
CA GLY A 507 -37.89 -9.52 -10.06
C GLY A 507 -36.93 -8.34 -10.14
N TYR A 508 -35.76 -8.41 -9.49
CA TYR A 508 -34.69 -7.42 -9.56
C TYR A 508 -33.50 -7.95 -10.33
N ALA A 509 -32.86 -7.08 -11.10
CA ALA A 509 -31.70 -7.42 -11.91
C ALA A 509 -30.42 -7.49 -11.06
N ALA A 510 -29.50 -8.39 -11.44
CA ALA A 510 -28.14 -8.47 -10.91
C ALA A 510 -27.25 -7.29 -11.33
N GLY A 511 -27.66 -6.62 -12.38
CA GLY A 511 -27.04 -5.42 -12.94
C GLY A 511 -27.67 -5.05 -14.26
N VAL A 512 -27.33 -3.88 -14.77
CA VAL A 512 -27.87 -3.35 -16.03
C VAL A 512 -26.78 -2.63 -16.81
N ILE A 513 -26.77 -2.77 -18.13
CA ILE A 513 -25.97 -1.94 -19.05
C ILE A 513 -26.92 -1.09 -19.89
N CYS A 514 -26.70 0.22 -19.94
CA CYS A 514 -27.40 1.14 -20.81
C CYS A 514 -26.40 2.12 -21.44
N GLY A 515 -26.16 1.98 -22.74
CA GLY A 515 -25.16 2.82 -23.44
C GLY A 515 -23.77 2.72 -22.81
N ASN A 516 -23.26 3.83 -22.30
CA ASN A 516 -21.95 3.94 -21.68
C ASN A 516 -21.97 3.74 -20.14
N ALA A 517 -23.10 3.45 -19.54
CA ALA A 517 -23.24 3.27 -18.10
C ALA A 517 -23.66 1.85 -17.75
N ALA A 518 -23.01 1.26 -16.76
CA ALA A 518 -23.35 -0.03 -16.20
C ALA A 518 -23.43 0.04 -14.68
N VAL A 519 -24.33 -0.75 -14.10
CA VAL A 519 -24.47 -0.90 -12.66
C VAL A 519 -24.53 -2.37 -12.26
N LEU A 520 -23.88 -2.70 -11.14
CA LEU A 520 -23.98 -3.99 -10.45
C LEU A 520 -24.86 -3.82 -9.21
N ALA A 521 -25.72 -4.80 -8.94
CA ALA A 521 -26.63 -4.74 -7.80
C ALA A 521 -25.95 -5.03 -6.46
N GLN A 522 -24.84 -5.76 -6.46
CA GLN A 522 -24.10 -6.17 -5.27
C GLN A 522 -22.66 -5.63 -5.31
N PRO A 523 -21.97 -5.48 -4.16
CA PRO A 523 -20.56 -5.08 -4.05
C PRO A 523 -19.63 -6.24 -4.42
N LEU A 524 -19.67 -6.67 -5.68
CA LEU A 524 -19.06 -7.92 -6.14
C LEU A 524 -17.52 -7.92 -6.04
N PHE A 525 -16.88 -6.75 -6.13
CA PHE A 525 -15.44 -6.65 -5.98
C PHE A 525 -15.00 -6.96 -4.54
N ALA A 526 -15.65 -6.38 -3.55
CA ALA A 526 -15.37 -6.67 -2.14
C ALA A 526 -15.65 -8.15 -1.80
N VAL A 527 -16.75 -8.72 -2.32
CA VAL A 527 -17.06 -10.14 -2.15
C VAL A 527 -15.97 -11.03 -2.75
N TYR A 528 -15.44 -10.65 -3.91
CA TYR A 528 -14.36 -11.42 -4.55
C TYR A 528 -13.06 -11.44 -3.72
N THR A 529 -12.74 -10.37 -3.04
CA THR A 529 -11.59 -10.34 -2.11
C THR A 529 -11.71 -11.39 -1.02
N GLN A 530 -12.93 -11.61 -0.52
CA GLN A 530 -13.18 -12.50 0.61
C GLN A 530 -13.24 -13.98 0.21
N ASP A 531 -13.81 -14.32 -0.94
CA ASP A 531 -14.09 -15.73 -1.28
C ASP A 531 -13.45 -16.24 -2.58
N GLY A 532 -12.96 -15.37 -3.45
CA GLY A 532 -12.23 -15.75 -4.68
C GLY A 532 -13.05 -16.63 -5.64
N ALA A 533 -14.39 -16.51 -5.63
CA ALA A 533 -15.28 -17.42 -6.36
C ALA A 533 -15.10 -17.30 -7.88
N VAL A 534 -14.76 -18.43 -8.54
CA VAL A 534 -14.55 -18.48 -10.01
C VAL A 534 -15.77 -18.02 -10.79
N ALA A 535 -16.97 -18.36 -10.32
CA ALA A 535 -18.22 -17.92 -10.96
C ALA A 535 -18.33 -16.40 -10.99
N LEU A 536 -17.99 -15.75 -9.88
CA LEU A 536 -18.00 -14.29 -9.76
C LEU A 536 -16.93 -13.64 -10.63
N ARG A 537 -15.70 -14.17 -10.63
CA ARG A 537 -14.61 -13.69 -11.48
C ARG A 537 -14.99 -13.72 -12.96
N GLN A 538 -15.49 -14.86 -13.45
CA GLN A 538 -15.85 -15.00 -14.86
C GLN A 538 -17.07 -14.15 -15.25
N PHE A 539 -18.02 -13.97 -14.34
CA PHE A 539 -19.12 -13.04 -14.57
C PHE A 539 -18.63 -11.59 -14.75
N LEU A 540 -17.78 -11.11 -13.82
CA LEU A 540 -17.23 -9.76 -13.90
C LEU A 540 -16.33 -9.58 -15.13
N ASP A 541 -15.49 -10.56 -15.47
CA ASP A 541 -14.67 -10.53 -16.68
C ASP A 541 -15.52 -10.36 -17.95
N LYS A 542 -16.59 -11.15 -18.08
CA LYS A 542 -17.52 -11.02 -19.22
C LYS A 542 -18.26 -9.68 -19.23
N CYS A 543 -18.64 -9.13 -18.07
CA CYS A 543 -19.26 -7.80 -17.98
C CYS A 543 -18.27 -6.69 -18.43
N LEU A 544 -17.02 -6.75 -17.98
CA LEU A 544 -15.97 -5.79 -18.37
C LEU A 544 -15.70 -5.84 -19.87
N ARG A 545 -15.56 -7.03 -20.47
CA ARG A 545 -15.37 -7.18 -21.92
C ARG A 545 -16.57 -6.67 -22.71
N ARG A 546 -17.80 -6.94 -22.22
CA ARG A 546 -19.02 -6.40 -22.81
C ARG A 546 -19.03 -4.88 -22.84
N LEU A 547 -18.56 -4.23 -21.75
CA LEU A 547 -18.47 -2.78 -21.67
C LEU A 547 -17.36 -2.20 -22.55
N LEU A 548 -16.17 -2.80 -22.54
CA LEU A 548 -15.03 -2.31 -23.30
C LEU A 548 -15.23 -2.53 -24.81
N GLY A 549 -15.96 -3.56 -25.23
CA GLY A 549 -16.08 -3.99 -26.60
C GLY A 549 -14.79 -4.63 -27.11
N ASP A 550 -14.60 -4.69 -28.44
CA ASP A 550 -13.44 -5.33 -29.09
C ASP A 550 -12.11 -4.56 -28.90
N ALA A 551 -12.06 -3.64 -27.97
CA ALA A 551 -10.92 -2.74 -27.73
C ALA A 551 -10.00 -3.24 -26.59
N VAL A 552 -9.73 -4.55 -26.55
CA VAL A 552 -8.76 -5.15 -25.63
C VAL A 552 -7.62 -5.78 -26.42
#